data_0a695ad39b0f26696b565baf7ff8cf76
#
_entry.id   0a695ad39b0f26696b565baf7ff8cf76
#
_cell.length_a   1.000
_cell.length_b   1.000
_cell.length_c   1.000
_cell.angle_alpha   90.00
_cell.angle_beta   90.00
_cell.angle_gamma   90.00
#
_symmetry.space_group_name_H-M   'P 1'
#
loop_
_entity.id
_entity.type
_entity.pdbx_description
1 polymer ?
#
loop_
_entity_poly.entity_id
_entity_poly.type
_entity_poly.pdbx_seq_one_letter_code
_entity_poly.pdbx_strand_id
1 'polypeptide(L)'
;MVEPRYSFRLYILTALILIGFGALVSRLYQYQIKERPRFLSQVPSNYEVTIREPGIRGDITDRNGEVLVQNQRNYQVIFNLEEIRNDYKRYLLQTRGKDDPSVRNFRQIKTHKIVNEWVRPKLAVHQLDKKYRASALDTHYITHAGLVPFTFRDDLSYDQFANFAEHNLELPGVSVRVSPRREYLYGSLASHILGYVRQWEKGEISPEDKRKFKHYTGESKGIAGIEATMNNYLTGEEGIKTLLKNDKGKILQMVDYIKPDVGSRVELTIDAEIQCLVENTLRRAGRAAAVVMDPNSGEILAMASLPDFTPSYFVPSIDAGAWKNYNTNQANPLVNKAINNFTPGSTFKLPAAIAASIYGHASDSEYCQGYVTYGDIKIHCWKRTGHGQLGLEESIQRSCNCYFMRIANEIGSAQMLNTFQLLGLGSKTGVELPSESAGFIPGSRYWKQQLRPGARVTPSITGMMSIGQSDSAASPLQLAALVSAIANDGRYYQPRMIKRVVHPHQGTLINNRPI
;
A
#
# COMPACT_ATOMS: atom_id res chain seq x y z
N MET A 1 -56.77 -3.25 -78.58
CA MET A 1 -55.56 -3.45 -79.41
C MET A 1 -54.74 -2.17 -79.28
N VAL A 2 -53.63 -2.19 -78.67
CA VAL A 2 -52.74 -1.04 -78.50
C VAL A 2 -52.02 -0.87 -79.84
N GLU A 3 -52.13 0.32 -80.42
CA GLU A 3 -51.57 0.62 -81.73
C GLU A 3 -50.05 0.29 -81.80
N PRO A 4 -49.52 -0.31 -82.84
CA PRO A 4 -48.13 -0.78 -82.98
C PRO A 4 -47.05 0.33 -82.77
N ARG A 5 -47.43 1.59 -82.98
CA ARG A 5 -46.53 2.75 -82.73
C ARG A 5 -46.20 3.03 -81.24
N TYR A 6 -47.08 2.69 -80.34
CA TYR A 6 -46.82 2.89 -78.90
C TYR A 6 -45.95 1.77 -78.33
N SER A 7 -46.08 0.56 -78.79
CA SER A 7 -45.26 -0.58 -78.34
C SER A 7 -43.77 -0.35 -78.69
N PHE A 8 -43.44 0.17 -79.86
CA PHE A 8 -42.04 0.45 -80.24
C PHE A 8 -41.41 1.53 -79.38
N ARG A 9 -42.12 2.60 -79.02
CA ARG A 9 -41.66 3.64 -78.07
C ARG A 9 -41.48 3.09 -76.68
N LEU A 10 -42.31 2.19 -76.21
CA LEU A 10 -42.20 1.52 -74.94
C LEU A 10 -40.95 0.63 -74.89
N TYR A 11 -40.65 -0.11 -75.96
CA TYR A 11 -39.42 -0.92 -76.02
C TYR A 11 -38.14 -0.05 -76.01
N ILE A 12 -38.15 1.08 -76.74
CA ILE A 12 -37.03 2.02 -76.69
C ILE A 12 -36.86 2.61 -75.28
N LEU A 13 -37.93 3.00 -74.64
CA LEU A 13 -37.88 3.52 -73.27
C LEU A 13 -37.38 2.47 -72.30
N THR A 14 -37.87 1.23 -72.38
CA THR A 14 -37.40 0.10 -71.54
C THR A 14 -35.92 -0.18 -71.79
N ALA A 15 -35.46 -0.17 -73.04
CA ALA A 15 -34.05 -0.35 -73.39
C ALA A 15 -33.17 0.76 -72.84
N LEU A 16 -33.59 2.02 -72.91
CA LEU A 16 -32.88 3.16 -72.31
C LEU A 16 -32.79 3.05 -70.74
N ILE A 17 -33.88 2.62 -70.11
CA ILE A 17 -33.91 2.39 -68.66
C ILE A 17 -32.96 1.26 -68.30
N LEU A 18 -32.96 0.13 -69.04
CA LEU A 18 -32.05 -1.00 -68.73
C LEU A 18 -30.58 -0.62 -68.99
N ILE A 19 -30.27 0.16 -70.01
CA ILE A 19 -28.91 0.68 -70.24
C ILE A 19 -28.49 1.60 -69.10
N GLY A 20 -29.38 2.50 -68.65
CA GLY A 20 -29.14 3.39 -67.54
C GLY A 20 -28.90 2.61 -66.24
N PHE A 21 -29.72 1.57 -65.98
CA PHE A 21 -29.55 0.69 -64.80
C PHE A 21 -28.24 -0.12 -64.88
N GLY A 22 -27.89 -0.64 -66.08
CA GLY A 22 -26.62 -1.31 -66.33
C GLY A 22 -25.42 -0.40 -66.10
N ALA A 23 -25.49 0.85 -66.49
CA ALA A 23 -24.45 1.84 -66.23
C ALA A 23 -24.32 2.14 -64.69
N LEU A 24 -25.45 2.27 -64.02
CA LEU A 24 -25.47 2.44 -62.53
C LEU A 24 -24.88 1.23 -61.82
N VAL A 25 -25.27 0.02 -62.20
CA VAL A 25 -24.73 -1.22 -61.61
C VAL A 25 -23.23 -1.34 -61.89
N SER A 26 -22.78 -1.02 -63.10
CA SER A 26 -21.36 -1.01 -63.44
C SER A 26 -20.56 0.01 -62.62
N ARG A 27 -21.12 1.20 -62.41
CA ARG A 27 -20.50 2.22 -61.55
C ARG A 27 -20.50 1.79 -60.08
N LEU A 28 -21.57 1.19 -59.60
CA LEU A 28 -21.64 0.63 -58.23
C LEU A 28 -20.59 -0.46 -58.02
N TYR A 29 -20.47 -1.38 -59.01
CA TYR A 29 -19.44 -2.42 -59.02
C TYR A 29 -18.02 -1.81 -59.00
N GLN A 30 -17.78 -0.79 -59.82
CA GLN A 30 -16.51 -0.10 -59.86
C GLN A 30 -16.16 0.49 -58.47
N TYR A 31 -17.07 1.22 -57.85
CA TYR A 31 -16.82 1.85 -56.53
C TYR A 31 -16.78 0.86 -55.38
N GLN A 32 -17.70 -0.10 -55.34
CA GLN A 32 -17.80 -1.02 -54.21
C GLN A 32 -16.81 -2.19 -54.25
N ILE A 33 -16.37 -2.61 -55.42
CA ILE A 33 -15.50 -3.77 -55.60
C ILE A 33 -14.10 -3.38 -56.07
N LYS A 34 -13.95 -2.70 -57.23
CA LYS A 34 -12.63 -2.37 -57.75
C LYS A 34 -11.91 -1.28 -56.98
N GLU A 35 -12.61 -0.21 -56.61
CA GLU A 35 -12.02 0.93 -55.90
C GLU A 35 -12.19 0.84 -54.37
N ARG A 36 -12.80 -0.24 -53.86
CA ARG A 36 -12.99 -0.48 -52.44
C ARG A 36 -11.72 -0.28 -51.59
N PRO A 37 -10.53 -0.80 -51.96
CA PRO A 37 -9.32 -0.58 -51.19
C PRO A 37 -8.94 0.90 -51.08
N ARG A 38 -9.16 1.67 -52.16
CA ARG A 38 -8.89 3.11 -52.18
C ARG A 38 -9.85 3.90 -51.28
N PHE A 39 -11.13 3.55 -51.25
CA PHE A 39 -12.10 4.19 -50.37
C PHE A 39 -11.93 3.74 -48.94
N LEU A 40 -11.62 2.46 -48.69
CA LEU A 40 -11.31 1.97 -47.35
C LEU A 40 -10.06 2.63 -46.74
N SER A 41 -9.04 2.94 -47.56
CA SER A 41 -7.86 3.68 -47.09
C SER A 41 -8.14 5.15 -46.79
N GLN A 42 -9.26 5.70 -47.29
CA GLN A 42 -9.70 7.08 -46.99
C GLN A 42 -10.69 7.15 -45.83
N VAL A 43 -11.29 6.02 -45.42
CA VAL A 43 -12.11 5.95 -44.20
C VAL A 43 -11.17 6.03 -43.01
N PRO A 44 -11.29 7.03 -42.14
CA PRO A 44 -10.48 7.10 -40.91
C PRO A 44 -10.66 5.82 -40.13
N SER A 45 -9.57 5.06 -39.93
CA SER A 45 -9.61 3.89 -39.05
C SER A 45 -9.74 4.37 -37.62
N ASN A 46 -10.94 4.25 -37.07
CA ASN A 46 -11.18 4.55 -35.69
C ASN A 46 -10.78 3.33 -34.85
N TYR A 47 -10.11 3.56 -33.71
CA TYR A 47 -9.76 2.50 -32.78
C TYR A 47 -10.07 2.93 -31.36
N GLU A 48 -10.44 1.97 -30.54
CA GLU A 48 -10.74 2.19 -29.14
C GLU A 48 -9.47 2.15 -28.28
N VAL A 49 -9.43 3.03 -27.30
CA VAL A 49 -8.37 3.08 -26.29
C VAL A 49 -9.01 3.07 -24.92
N THR A 50 -8.66 2.07 -24.13
CA THR A 50 -9.10 1.94 -22.75
C THR A 50 -8.07 2.60 -21.81
N ILE A 51 -8.59 3.40 -20.87
CA ILE A 51 -7.83 4.05 -19.80
C ILE A 51 -8.36 3.49 -18.50
N ARG A 52 -7.48 2.97 -17.66
CA ARG A 52 -7.80 2.53 -16.30
C ARG A 52 -7.84 3.73 -15.37
N GLU A 53 -8.94 3.88 -14.63
CA GLU A 53 -9.05 4.80 -13.51
C GLU A 53 -9.00 4.00 -12.20
N PRO A 54 -8.19 4.40 -11.20
CA PRO A 54 -8.06 3.65 -9.96
C PRO A 54 -9.35 3.70 -9.15
N GLY A 55 -9.67 2.61 -8.45
CA GLY A 55 -10.70 2.58 -7.44
C GLY A 55 -10.39 3.54 -6.27
N ILE A 56 -11.43 3.93 -5.55
CA ILE A 56 -11.29 4.77 -4.37
C ILE A 56 -10.98 3.87 -3.18
N ARG A 57 -9.90 4.15 -2.45
CA ARG A 57 -9.51 3.33 -1.30
C ARG A 57 -10.54 3.43 -0.16
N GLY A 58 -10.86 2.30 0.48
CA GLY A 58 -11.74 2.25 1.64
C GLY A 58 -11.10 2.87 2.89
N ASP A 59 -11.92 3.20 3.88
CA ASP A 59 -11.46 3.81 5.13
C ASP A 59 -10.91 2.77 6.10
N ILE A 60 -10.06 3.22 7.04
CA ILE A 60 -9.59 2.41 8.15
C ILE A 60 -10.11 3.05 9.44
N THR A 61 -10.81 2.28 10.27
CA THR A 61 -11.37 2.75 11.54
C THR A 61 -10.81 1.97 12.72
N ASP A 62 -10.89 2.55 13.89
CA ASP A 62 -10.67 1.85 15.15
C ASP A 62 -11.85 0.92 15.51
N ARG A 63 -11.77 0.26 16.68
CA ARG A 63 -12.81 -0.67 17.16
C ARG A 63 -14.17 -0.01 17.47
N ASN A 64 -14.17 1.30 17.71
CA ASN A 64 -15.33 2.10 18.07
C ASN A 64 -15.98 2.79 16.85
N GLY A 65 -15.35 2.66 15.66
CA GLY A 65 -15.77 3.30 14.42
C GLY A 65 -15.13 4.67 14.17
N GLU A 66 -14.18 5.09 15.01
CA GLU A 66 -13.40 6.31 14.81
C GLU A 66 -12.54 6.18 13.56
N VAL A 67 -12.65 7.13 12.64
CA VAL A 67 -11.93 7.10 11.37
C VAL A 67 -10.47 7.51 11.59
N LEU A 68 -9.55 6.60 11.32
CA LEU A 68 -8.10 6.84 11.42
C LEU A 68 -7.50 7.27 10.09
N VAL A 69 -7.97 6.66 9.01
CA VAL A 69 -7.49 6.92 7.65
C VAL A 69 -8.66 6.98 6.69
N GLN A 70 -8.73 8.05 5.91
CA GLN A 70 -9.77 8.29 4.90
C GLN A 70 -9.18 8.84 3.61
N ASN A 71 -10.05 9.19 2.66
CA ASN A 71 -9.64 9.94 1.48
C ASN A 71 -10.18 11.37 1.56
N GLN A 72 -9.28 12.33 1.56
CA GLN A 72 -9.61 13.75 1.45
C GLN A 72 -9.80 14.15 -0.01
N ARG A 73 -10.68 15.11 -0.28
CA ARG A 73 -10.79 15.75 -1.60
C ARG A 73 -9.54 16.57 -1.86
N ASN A 74 -8.82 16.21 -2.90
CA ASN A 74 -7.64 16.92 -3.34
C ASN A 74 -7.94 17.65 -4.65
N TYR A 75 -7.78 18.97 -4.66
CA TYR A 75 -8.06 19.82 -5.80
C TYR A 75 -6.80 20.01 -6.63
N GLN A 76 -6.92 19.70 -7.94
CA GLN A 76 -5.79 19.67 -8.85
C GLN A 76 -6.03 20.52 -10.08
N VAL A 77 -4.97 21.17 -10.57
CA VAL A 77 -4.92 21.66 -11.97
C VAL A 77 -4.32 20.58 -12.83
N ILE A 78 -5.03 20.20 -13.88
CA ILE A 78 -4.60 19.19 -14.83
C ILE A 78 -4.49 19.77 -16.25
N PHE A 79 -3.50 19.29 -17.00
CA PHE A 79 -3.27 19.66 -18.39
C PHE A 79 -3.63 18.51 -19.32
N ASN A 80 -4.57 18.74 -20.22
CA ASN A 80 -4.76 17.95 -21.41
C ASN A 80 -3.75 18.41 -22.48
N LEU A 81 -2.58 17.79 -22.47
CA LEU A 81 -1.43 18.27 -23.25
C LEU A 81 -1.67 18.26 -24.75
N GLU A 82 -2.49 17.35 -25.27
CA GLU A 82 -2.85 17.32 -26.70
C GLU A 82 -3.73 18.52 -27.07
N GLU A 83 -4.69 18.88 -26.23
CA GLU A 83 -5.56 20.02 -26.44
C GLU A 83 -4.80 21.33 -26.38
N ILE A 84 -3.92 21.49 -25.40
CA ILE A 84 -3.02 22.64 -25.26
C ILE A 84 -2.16 22.80 -26.53
N ARG A 85 -1.57 21.71 -27.02
CA ARG A 85 -0.77 21.74 -28.25
C ARG A 85 -1.59 22.13 -29.47
N ASN A 86 -2.80 21.63 -29.59
CA ASN A 86 -3.70 21.94 -30.69
C ASN A 86 -4.16 23.39 -30.65
N ASP A 87 -4.41 23.94 -29.47
CA ASP A 87 -4.78 25.35 -29.28
C ASP A 87 -3.65 26.28 -29.65
N TYR A 88 -2.44 26.03 -29.14
CA TYR A 88 -1.25 26.82 -29.51
C TYR A 88 -0.95 26.74 -31.01
N LYS A 89 -1.16 25.57 -31.66
CA LYS A 89 -1.02 25.44 -33.10
C LYS A 89 -2.02 26.32 -33.85
N ARG A 90 -3.29 26.38 -33.41
CA ARG A 90 -4.30 27.28 -33.99
C ARG A 90 -3.89 28.72 -33.86
N TYR A 91 -3.41 29.13 -32.70
CA TYR A 91 -2.88 30.46 -32.47
C TYR A 91 -1.73 30.82 -33.44
N LEU A 92 -0.73 29.95 -33.59
CA LEU A 92 0.38 30.18 -34.51
C LEU A 92 -0.09 30.27 -35.99
N LEU A 93 -1.04 29.44 -36.38
CA LEU A 93 -1.62 29.47 -37.72
C LEU A 93 -2.34 30.79 -38.01
N GLN A 94 -3.05 31.34 -37.03
CA GLN A 94 -3.79 32.61 -37.16
C GLN A 94 -2.85 33.82 -37.15
N THR A 95 -1.80 33.79 -36.34
CA THR A 95 -0.91 34.95 -36.13
C THR A 95 0.28 34.99 -37.10
N ARG A 96 0.83 33.84 -37.50
CA ARG A 96 2.07 33.73 -38.30
C ARG A 96 1.85 33.14 -39.71
N GLY A 97 0.68 32.54 -39.94
CA GLY A 97 0.38 31.90 -41.21
C GLY A 97 0.95 30.50 -41.38
N LYS A 98 0.54 29.81 -42.47
CA LYS A 98 0.91 28.40 -42.74
C LYS A 98 2.39 28.20 -43.08
N ASP A 99 3.05 29.22 -43.61
CA ASP A 99 4.41 29.13 -44.14
C ASP A 99 5.49 29.41 -43.12
N ASP A 100 5.13 29.87 -41.92
CA ASP A 100 6.06 30.11 -40.84
C ASP A 100 6.78 28.80 -40.38
N PRO A 101 8.09 28.85 -40.19
CA PRO A 101 8.89 27.68 -39.75
C PRO A 101 8.38 27.03 -38.46
N SER A 102 7.83 27.82 -37.54
CA SER A 102 7.28 27.31 -36.26
C SER A 102 6.00 26.48 -36.49
N VAL A 103 5.23 26.78 -37.52
CA VAL A 103 4.03 26.03 -37.93
C VAL A 103 4.41 24.77 -38.72
N ARG A 104 5.36 24.89 -39.66
CA ARG A 104 5.84 23.77 -40.46
C ARG A 104 6.50 22.69 -39.59
N ASN A 105 7.32 23.09 -38.61
CA ASN A 105 8.05 22.21 -37.70
C ASN A 105 7.35 22.02 -36.37
N PHE A 106 6.05 22.28 -36.24
CA PHE A 106 5.30 22.25 -34.98
C PHE A 106 5.47 20.93 -34.20
N ARG A 107 5.55 19.79 -34.88
CA ARG A 107 5.73 18.47 -34.27
C ARG A 107 7.03 18.36 -33.46
N GLN A 108 8.06 19.11 -33.83
CA GLN A 108 9.37 19.11 -33.16
C GLN A 108 9.40 19.99 -31.90
N ILE A 109 8.41 20.87 -31.72
CA ILE A 109 8.35 21.73 -30.53
C ILE A 109 8.03 20.86 -29.31
N LYS A 110 8.94 20.88 -28.32
CA LYS A 110 8.75 20.19 -27.05
C LYS A 110 7.56 20.76 -26.29
N THR A 111 6.77 19.89 -25.66
CA THR A 111 5.52 20.27 -24.99
C THR A 111 5.74 21.24 -23.84
N HIS A 112 6.82 21.10 -23.07
CA HIS A 112 7.15 22.04 -21.99
C HIS A 112 7.39 23.47 -22.49
N LYS A 113 7.92 23.67 -23.71
CA LYS A 113 8.10 25.00 -24.29
C LYS A 113 6.75 25.66 -24.58
N ILE A 114 5.82 24.90 -25.14
CA ILE A 114 4.45 25.36 -25.40
C ILE A 114 3.77 25.74 -24.07
N VAL A 115 3.86 24.90 -23.05
CA VAL A 115 3.28 25.17 -21.72
C VAL A 115 3.88 26.45 -21.11
N ASN A 116 5.19 26.62 -21.20
CA ASN A 116 5.86 27.82 -20.65
C ASN A 116 5.45 29.11 -21.37
N GLU A 117 5.27 29.06 -22.69
CA GLU A 117 4.98 30.23 -23.51
C GLU A 117 3.48 30.57 -23.53
N TRP A 118 2.62 29.54 -23.54
CA TRP A 118 1.19 29.72 -23.80
C TRP A 118 0.29 29.58 -22.57
N VAL A 119 0.63 28.67 -21.66
CA VAL A 119 -0.23 28.33 -20.50
C VAL A 119 0.19 29.05 -19.23
N ARG A 120 1.48 28.98 -18.85
CA ARG A 120 1.98 29.53 -17.58
C ARG A 120 1.73 31.03 -17.39
N PRO A 121 1.90 31.92 -18.38
CA PRO A 121 1.58 33.33 -18.20
C PRO A 121 0.13 33.56 -17.80
N LYS A 122 -0.80 32.79 -18.37
CA LYS A 122 -2.23 32.87 -18.05
C LYS A 122 -2.53 32.30 -16.64
N LEU A 123 -1.88 31.19 -16.24
CA LEU A 123 -1.99 30.64 -14.88
C LEU A 123 -1.42 31.58 -13.82
N ALA A 124 -0.39 32.34 -14.16
CA ALA A 124 0.20 33.33 -13.24
C ALA A 124 -0.79 34.43 -12.85
N VAL A 125 -1.68 34.83 -13.76
CA VAL A 125 -2.75 35.80 -13.47
C VAL A 125 -3.68 35.28 -12.36
N HIS A 126 -3.92 33.97 -12.31
CA HIS A 126 -4.75 33.31 -11.30
C HIS A 126 -3.95 32.82 -10.06
N GLN A 127 -2.67 33.19 -9.93
CA GLN A 127 -1.76 32.73 -8.86
C GLN A 127 -1.63 31.20 -8.79
N LEU A 128 -1.79 30.51 -9.92
CA LEU A 128 -1.74 29.06 -10.02
C LEU A 128 -0.43 28.54 -10.63
N ASP A 129 0.46 29.43 -11.08
CA ASP A 129 1.75 29.04 -11.64
C ASP A 129 2.65 28.40 -10.56
N LYS A 130 3.32 27.31 -10.94
CA LYS A 130 4.24 26.57 -10.07
C LYS A 130 5.45 26.13 -10.88
N LYS A 131 6.61 26.08 -10.24
CA LYS A 131 7.79 25.46 -10.84
C LYS A 131 7.54 23.96 -11.03
N TYR A 132 7.86 23.43 -12.19
CA TYR A 132 7.72 22.02 -12.52
C TYR A 132 8.95 21.50 -13.27
N ARG A 133 9.11 20.16 -13.31
CA ARG A 133 10.21 19.51 -14.03
C ARG A 133 9.81 19.36 -15.51
N ALA A 134 10.45 20.11 -16.40
CA ALA A 134 10.18 20.11 -17.84
C ALA A 134 10.29 18.70 -18.47
N SER A 135 11.30 17.93 -18.06
CA SER A 135 11.48 16.55 -18.54
C SER A 135 10.33 15.62 -18.14
N ALA A 136 9.73 15.80 -16.95
CA ALA A 136 8.60 14.99 -16.49
C ALA A 136 7.37 15.22 -17.36
N LEU A 137 7.10 16.48 -17.75
CA LEU A 137 5.98 16.83 -18.63
C LEU A 137 6.17 16.27 -20.04
N ASP A 138 7.37 16.42 -20.63
CA ASP A 138 7.64 15.88 -21.97
C ASP A 138 7.57 14.35 -21.98
N THR A 139 8.13 13.67 -20.95
CA THR A 139 8.06 12.22 -20.82
C THR A 139 6.60 11.76 -20.66
N HIS A 140 5.80 12.46 -19.85
CA HIS A 140 4.37 12.15 -19.70
C HIS A 140 3.63 12.24 -21.04
N TYR A 141 3.85 13.30 -21.81
CA TYR A 141 3.23 13.45 -23.13
C TYR A 141 3.63 12.32 -24.09
N ILE A 142 4.93 11.98 -24.15
CA ILE A 142 5.42 10.89 -25.01
C ILE A 142 4.81 9.53 -24.57
N THR A 143 4.75 9.29 -23.27
CA THR A 143 4.25 8.02 -22.73
C THR A 143 2.75 7.83 -22.93
N HIS A 144 1.96 8.88 -22.73
CA HIS A 144 0.49 8.79 -22.72
C HIS A 144 -0.16 9.37 -23.96
N ALA A 145 0.62 9.91 -24.91
CA ALA A 145 0.12 10.51 -26.15
C ALA A 145 -1.08 11.46 -25.93
N GLY A 146 -1.03 12.24 -24.86
CA GLY A 146 -2.09 13.19 -24.49
C GLY A 146 -3.41 12.59 -24.01
N LEU A 147 -3.47 11.27 -23.76
CA LEU A 147 -4.69 10.59 -23.31
C LEU A 147 -4.94 10.71 -21.81
N VAL A 148 -3.85 10.70 -21.04
CA VAL A 148 -3.90 10.88 -19.59
C VAL A 148 -3.52 12.33 -19.29
N PRO A 149 -4.36 13.10 -18.60
CA PRO A 149 -4.01 14.46 -18.19
C PRO A 149 -2.77 14.49 -17.30
N PHE A 150 -1.92 15.48 -17.52
CA PHE A 150 -0.77 15.75 -16.66
C PHE A 150 -1.21 16.58 -15.45
N THR A 151 -0.95 16.09 -14.24
CA THR A 151 -1.20 16.87 -13.03
C THR A 151 -0.11 17.93 -12.87
N PHE A 152 -0.49 19.18 -13.08
CA PHE A 152 0.43 20.32 -12.96
C PHE A 152 0.57 20.80 -11.52
N ARG A 153 -0.56 20.87 -10.79
CA ARG A 153 -0.61 21.29 -9.40
C ARG A 153 -1.61 20.42 -8.63
N ASP A 154 -1.27 19.98 -7.44
CA ASP A 154 -2.04 19.04 -6.62
C ASP A 154 -2.30 19.50 -5.18
N ASP A 155 -2.16 20.81 -4.95
CA ASP A 155 -2.22 21.46 -3.64
C ASP A 155 -3.10 22.73 -3.64
N LEU A 156 -4.21 22.73 -4.39
CA LEU A 156 -5.10 23.89 -4.42
C LEU A 156 -5.97 23.93 -3.16
N SER A 157 -6.18 25.14 -2.64
CA SER A 157 -7.29 25.39 -1.72
C SER A 157 -8.63 25.31 -2.45
N TYR A 158 -9.71 25.09 -1.69
CA TYR A 158 -11.06 25.11 -2.26
C TYR A 158 -11.37 26.43 -2.99
N ASP A 159 -10.97 27.57 -2.42
CA ASP A 159 -11.19 28.89 -3.01
C ASP A 159 -10.45 29.06 -4.34
N GLN A 160 -9.20 28.59 -4.41
CA GLN A 160 -8.43 28.59 -5.67
C GLN A 160 -9.07 27.70 -6.72
N PHE A 161 -9.56 26.53 -6.30
CA PHE A 161 -10.27 25.59 -7.18
C PHE A 161 -11.58 26.20 -7.70
N ALA A 162 -12.41 26.75 -6.83
CA ALA A 162 -13.70 27.35 -7.19
C ALA A 162 -13.51 28.55 -8.12
N ASN A 163 -12.61 29.48 -7.77
CA ASN A 163 -12.30 30.66 -8.58
C ASN A 163 -11.83 30.26 -10.00
N PHE A 164 -10.93 29.28 -10.10
CA PHE A 164 -10.46 28.84 -11.41
C PHE A 164 -11.54 28.10 -12.19
N ALA A 165 -12.38 27.29 -11.54
CA ALA A 165 -13.48 26.58 -12.19
C ALA A 165 -14.50 27.54 -12.83
N GLU A 166 -14.77 28.67 -12.19
CA GLU A 166 -15.68 29.71 -12.69
C GLU A 166 -15.09 30.51 -13.86
N HIS A 167 -13.77 30.72 -13.90
CA HIS A 167 -13.11 31.59 -14.88
C HIS A 167 -12.35 30.83 -16.00
N ASN A 168 -12.43 29.50 -16.04
CA ASN A 168 -11.59 28.64 -16.91
C ASN A 168 -11.97 28.65 -18.40
N LEU A 169 -12.97 29.40 -18.84
CA LEU A 169 -13.45 29.39 -20.25
C LEU A 169 -12.41 29.84 -21.30
N GLU A 170 -11.27 30.40 -20.88
CA GLU A 170 -10.26 30.96 -21.77
C GLU A 170 -8.97 30.12 -21.91
N LEU A 171 -8.88 28.95 -21.28
CA LEU A 171 -7.69 28.10 -21.26
C LEU A 171 -7.98 26.67 -21.79
N PRO A 172 -8.11 26.50 -23.13
CA PRO A 172 -8.32 25.17 -23.70
C PRO A 172 -7.25 24.18 -23.26
N GLY A 173 -7.67 23.00 -22.77
CA GLY A 173 -6.78 21.94 -22.29
C GLY A 173 -6.24 22.13 -20.87
N VAL A 174 -6.64 23.19 -20.17
CA VAL A 174 -6.39 23.33 -18.74
C VAL A 174 -7.72 23.20 -18.00
N SER A 175 -7.77 22.34 -17.01
CA SER A 175 -8.97 22.13 -16.22
C SER A 175 -8.62 21.81 -14.77
N VAL A 176 -9.62 21.89 -13.90
CA VAL A 176 -9.48 21.45 -12.51
C VAL A 176 -10.17 20.11 -12.31
N ARG A 177 -9.62 19.30 -11.41
CA ARG A 177 -10.14 17.99 -11.06
C ARG A 177 -10.11 17.80 -9.55
N VAL A 178 -11.11 17.12 -9.03
CA VAL A 178 -11.10 16.59 -7.66
C VAL A 178 -10.61 15.14 -7.74
N SER A 179 -9.59 14.80 -6.97
CA SER A 179 -9.10 13.43 -6.85
C SER A 179 -9.03 13.01 -5.38
N PRO A 180 -9.22 11.72 -5.06
CA PRO A 180 -9.02 11.25 -3.70
C PRO A 180 -7.52 11.29 -3.35
N ARG A 181 -7.20 11.80 -2.16
CA ARG A 181 -5.86 11.76 -1.57
C ARG A 181 -5.94 11.09 -0.21
N ARG A 182 -5.09 10.10 0.03
CA ARG A 182 -5.05 9.39 1.31
C ARG A 182 -4.66 10.34 2.43
N GLU A 183 -5.44 10.35 3.49
CA GLU A 183 -5.28 11.22 4.65
C GLU A 183 -5.25 10.40 5.95
N TYR A 184 -4.24 10.67 6.78
CA TYR A 184 -4.05 10.08 8.11
C TYR A 184 -4.39 11.16 9.12
N LEU A 185 -5.58 11.05 9.74
CA LEU A 185 -6.21 12.15 10.48
C LEU A 185 -5.44 12.56 11.74
N TYR A 186 -4.74 11.59 12.37
CA TYR A 186 -4.07 11.81 13.67
C TYR A 186 -2.54 11.85 13.55
N GLY A 187 -2.03 12.29 12.40
CA GLY A 187 -0.59 12.48 12.19
C GLY A 187 0.22 11.20 12.29
N SER A 188 1.03 11.03 13.33
CA SER A 188 1.86 9.83 13.53
C SER A 188 1.19 8.76 14.38
N LEU A 189 -0.03 8.98 14.90
CA LEU A 189 -0.75 8.00 15.72
C LEU A 189 -0.89 6.67 14.97
N ALA A 190 -0.54 5.58 15.62
CA ALA A 190 -0.61 4.22 15.09
C ALA A 190 0.14 4.03 13.76
N SER A 191 1.16 4.85 13.45
CA SER A 191 1.85 4.85 12.16
C SER A 191 2.38 3.48 11.74
N HIS A 192 2.93 2.70 12.69
CA HIS A 192 3.43 1.35 12.41
C HIS A 192 2.33 0.30 12.21
N ILE A 193 1.12 0.56 12.72
CA ILE A 193 -0.07 -0.26 12.49
C ILE A 193 -0.66 0.10 11.14
N LEU A 194 -1.02 1.37 10.95
CA LEU A 194 -1.66 1.86 9.72
C LEU A 194 -0.76 1.68 8.51
N GLY A 195 0.53 1.99 8.66
CA GLY A 195 1.47 2.01 7.55
C GLY A 195 1.26 3.23 6.67
N TYR A 196 1.58 3.11 5.39
CA TYR A 196 1.43 4.18 4.41
C TYR A 196 1.23 3.64 2.99
N VAL A 197 0.74 4.51 2.11
CA VAL A 197 0.62 4.27 0.67
C VAL A 197 1.64 5.09 -0.10
N ARG A 198 2.00 4.61 -1.29
CA ARG A 198 2.72 5.40 -2.32
C ARG A 198 2.09 5.20 -3.68
N GLN A 199 2.36 6.09 -4.61
CA GLN A 199 1.94 5.88 -6.00
C GLN A 199 2.71 4.73 -6.65
N TRP A 200 2.02 3.97 -7.51
CA TRP A 200 2.61 2.90 -8.30
C TRP A 200 3.71 3.42 -9.22
N GLU A 201 4.79 2.66 -9.32
CA GLU A 201 5.81 2.85 -10.34
C GLU A 201 5.48 2.01 -11.59
N LYS A 202 5.92 2.48 -12.78
CA LYS A 202 5.64 1.83 -14.07
C LYS A 202 6.00 0.34 -14.14
N GLY A 203 6.97 -0.13 -13.35
CA GLY A 203 7.41 -1.52 -13.30
C GLY A 203 6.46 -2.48 -12.58
N GLU A 204 5.56 -1.95 -11.75
CA GLU A 204 4.70 -2.74 -10.85
C GLU A 204 3.35 -3.15 -11.45
N ILE A 205 3.04 -2.69 -12.67
CA ILE A 205 1.80 -3.03 -13.37
C ILE A 205 1.87 -4.48 -13.82
N SER A 206 0.82 -5.26 -13.52
CA SER A 206 0.75 -6.68 -13.88
C SER A 206 0.82 -6.89 -15.40
N PRO A 207 1.35 -8.03 -15.89
CA PRO A 207 1.32 -8.35 -17.32
C PRO A 207 -0.10 -8.44 -17.91
N GLU A 208 -1.08 -8.79 -17.09
CA GLU A 208 -2.48 -8.89 -17.46
C GLU A 208 -3.08 -7.49 -17.68
N ASP A 209 -2.87 -6.57 -16.73
CA ASP A 209 -3.30 -5.19 -16.86
C ASP A 209 -2.63 -4.47 -18.03
N LYS A 210 -1.35 -4.74 -18.29
CA LYS A 210 -0.65 -4.21 -19.48
C LYS A 210 -1.27 -4.66 -20.80
N ARG A 211 -1.93 -5.83 -20.81
CA ARG A 211 -2.66 -6.33 -21.99
C ARG A 211 -4.04 -5.70 -22.11
N LYS A 212 -4.73 -5.51 -20.97
CA LYS A 212 -6.09 -4.97 -20.89
C LYS A 212 -6.13 -3.46 -21.12
N PHE A 213 -5.15 -2.72 -20.57
CA PHE A 213 -5.13 -1.27 -20.59
C PHE A 213 -3.88 -0.72 -21.28
N LYS A 214 -4.05 0.26 -22.15
CA LYS A 214 -2.93 0.97 -22.77
C LYS A 214 -2.41 2.12 -21.90
N HIS A 215 -3.26 2.70 -21.08
CA HIS A 215 -2.94 3.85 -20.25
C HIS A 215 -3.51 3.67 -18.84
N TYR A 216 -2.76 4.22 -17.87
CA TYR A 216 -3.07 4.12 -16.44
C TYR A 216 -3.07 5.51 -15.83
N THR A 217 -4.09 5.81 -15.04
CA THR A 217 -4.02 6.91 -14.06
C THR A 217 -3.31 6.37 -12.80
N GLY A 218 -2.44 7.19 -12.20
CA GLY A 218 -1.67 6.76 -11.03
C GLY A 218 -2.56 6.27 -9.89
N GLU A 219 -2.20 5.13 -9.31
CA GLU A 219 -2.91 4.48 -8.21
C GLU A 219 -2.03 4.43 -6.96
N SER A 220 -2.67 4.48 -5.80
CA SER A 220 -1.98 4.34 -4.51
C SER A 220 -1.96 2.88 -4.08
N LYS A 221 -0.76 2.36 -3.75
CA LYS A 221 -0.54 1.01 -3.24
C LYS A 221 -0.08 1.07 -1.79
N GLY A 222 -0.64 0.20 -0.94
CA GLY A 222 -0.18 0.01 0.42
C GLY A 222 1.22 -0.60 0.46
N ILE A 223 2.13 0.00 1.22
CA ILE A 223 3.54 -0.41 1.30
C ILE A 223 3.89 -0.99 2.66
N ALA A 224 3.29 -0.49 3.72
CA ALA A 224 3.56 -0.91 5.10
C ALA A 224 2.26 -1.05 5.89
N GLY A 225 2.30 -1.74 7.01
CA GLY A 225 1.18 -1.88 7.93
C GLY A 225 -0.08 -2.48 7.31
N ILE A 226 -1.22 -2.09 7.85
CA ILE A 226 -2.57 -2.51 7.39
C ILE A 226 -2.83 -2.07 5.95
N GLU A 227 -2.31 -0.90 5.55
CA GLU A 227 -2.40 -0.46 4.15
C GLU A 227 -1.82 -1.49 3.17
N ALA A 228 -0.75 -2.19 3.57
CA ALA A 228 -0.13 -3.23 2.75
C ALA A 228 -0.85 -4.58 2.86
N THR A 229 -1.14 -5.06 4.08
CA THR A 229 -1.73 -6.39 4.28
C THR A 229 -3.18 -6.46 3.81
N MET A 230 -3.94 -5.37 3.98
CA MET A 230 -5.33 -5.25 3.54
C MET A 230 -5.46 -4.55 2.19
N ASN A 231 -4.37 -4.43 1.43
CA ASN A 231 -4.37 -3.69 0.16
C ASN A 231 -5.49 -4.15 -0.79
N ASN A 232 -5.69 -5.46 -0.94
CA ASN A 232 -6.70 -6.01 -1.86
C ASN A 232 -8.16 -5.70 -1.44
N TYR A 233 -8.41 -5.52 -0.14
CA TYR A 233 -9.72 -5.13 0.36
C TYR A 233 -9.92 -3.62 0.33
N LEU A 234 -8.88 -2.87 0.69
CA LEU A 234 -8.91 -1.40 0.70
C LEU A 234 -8.98 -0.82 -0.70
N THR A 235 -8.32 -1.42 -1.70
CA THR A 235 -8.39 -0.95 -3.09
C THR A 235 -9.79 -1.19 -3.63
N GLY A 236 -10.43 -0.12 -4.12
CA GLY A 236 -11.73 -0.19 -4.77
C GLY A 236 -11.64 -0.82 -6.16
N GLU A 237 -12.80 -1.14 -6.73
CA GLU A 237 -12.86 -1.63 -8.11
C GLU A 237 -12.48 -0.54 -9.11
N GLU A 238 -11.74 -0.93 -10.13
CA GLU A 238 -11.23 -0.03 -11.15
C GLU A 238 -12.33 0.51 -12.05
N GLY A 239 -12.26 1.79 -12.37
CA GLY A 239 -13.05 2.39 -13.44
C GLY A 239 -12.38 2.19 -14.80
N ILE A 240 -13.20 2.16 -15.85
CA ILE A 240 -12.74 1.99 -17.24
C ILE A 240 -13.32 3.11 -18.08
N LYS A 241 -12.45 3.88 -18.73
CA LYS A 241 -12.83 4.90 -19.69
C LYS A 241 -12.42 4.49 -21.09
N THR A 242 -13.38 4.27 -21.97
CA THR A 242 -13.14 3.88 -23.36
C THR A 242 -13.34 5.08 -24.28
N LEU A 243 -12.27 5.45 -24.98
CA LEU A 243 -12.24 6.57 -25.92
C LEU A 243 -12.06 6.07 -27.34
N LEU A 244 -12.87 6.59 -28.28
CA LEU A 244 -12.71 6.38 -29.72
C LEU A 244 -11.73 7.42 -30.28
N LYS A 245 -10.65 6.94 -30.94
CA LYS A 245 -9.66 7.79 -31.63
C LYS A 245 -9.64 7.50 -33.12
N ASN A 246 -9.37 8.52 -33.88
CA ASN A 246 -9.08 8.33 -35.31
C ASN A 246 -7.58 7.99 -35.53
N ASP A 247 -7.25 7.65 -36.78
CA ASP A 247 -5.89 7.37 -37.30
C ASP A 247 -4.88 8.50 -37.02
N LYS A 248 -5.37 9.74 -36.89
CA LYS A 248 -4.56 10.93 -36.56
C LYS A 248 -4.38 11.12 -35.05
N GLY A 249 -4.90 10.21 -34.22
CA GLY A 249 -4.79 10.25 -32.79
C GLY A 249 -5.76 11.21 -32.08
N LYS A 250 -6.69 11.85 -32.83
CA LYS A 250 -7.68 12.74 -32.24
C LYS A 250 -8.79 11.94 -31.54
N ILE A 251 -9.12 12.29 -30.31
CA ILE A 251 -10.28 11.74 -29.59
C ILE A 251 -11.54 12.26 -30.26
N LEU A 252 -12.41 11.35 -30.68
CA LEU A 252 -13.68 11.66 -31.33
C LEU A 252 -14.81 11.72 -30.31
N GLN A 253 -14.90 10.70 -29.44
CA GLN A 253 -15.91 10.61 -28.40
C GLN A 253 -15.48 9.65 -27.28
N MET A 254 -16.14 9.74 -26.15
CA MET A 254 -16.14 8.72 -25.11
C MET A 254 -17.22 7.70 -25.45
N VAL A 255 -16.81 6.43 -25.60
CA VAL A 255 -17.70 5.33 -26.01
C VAL A 255 -18.40 4.73 -24.80
N ASP A 256 -17.61 4.53 -23.73
CA ASP A 256 -18.09 3.92 -22.50
C ASP A 256 -17.34 4.46 -21.28
N TYR A 257 -18.02 4.47 -20.13
CA TYR A 257 -17.43 4.87 -18.86
C TYR A 257 -17.99 4.06 -17.70
N ILE A 258 -17.17 3.17 -17.17
CA ILE A 258 -17.42 2.47 -15.91
C ILE A 258 -16.77 3.29 -14.80
N LYS A 259 -17.60 3.81 -13.89
CA LYS A 259 -17.12 4.61 -12.75
C LYS A 259 -16.35 3.72 -11.77
N PRO A 260 -15.21 4.18 -11.23
CA PRO A 260 -14.51 3.46 -10.18
C PRO A 260 -15.35 3.39 -8.90
N ASP A 261 -15.24 2.26 -8.19
CA ASP A 261 -15.97 2.03 -6.93
C ASP A 261 -15.07 2.16 -5.70
N VAL A 262 -15.70 2.23 -4.54
CA VAL A 262 -15.03 2.39 -3.25
C VAL A 262 -14.65 1.02 -2.68
N GLY A 263 -13.43 0.89 -2.16
CA GLY A 263 -12.96 -0.30 -1.48
C GLY A 263 -13.62 -0.52 -0.11
N SER A 264 -13.34 -1.69 0.45
CA SER A 264 -13.90 -2.09 1.75
C SER A 264 -13.34 -1.24 2.90
N ARG A 265 -14.19 -0.95 3.87
CA ARG A 265 -13.78 -0.38 5.15
C ARG A 265 -13.14 -1.49 6.01
N VAL A 266 -11.98 -1.20 6.57
CA VAL A 266 -11.28 -2.09 7.50
C VAL A 266 -11.42 -1.55 8.91
N GLU A 267 -12.08 -2.31 9.79
CA GLU A 267 -12.21 -2.00 11.21
C GLU A 267 -11.16 -2.76 12.00
N LEU A 268 -10.36 -2.02 12.74
CA LEU A 268 -9.27 -2.56 13.57
C LEU A 268 -9.77 -2.93 14.96
N THR A 269 -8.99 -3.72 15.68
CA THR A 269 -9.22 -4.03 17.11
C THR A 269 -8.67 -2.95 18.03
N ILE A 270 -7.78 -2.06 17.55
CA ILE A 270 -7.20 -0.99 18.37
C ILE A 270 -8.27 0.00 18.81
N ASP A 271 -8.04 0.57 19.98
CA ASP A 271 -8.78 1.70 20.52
C ASP A 271 -7.91 2.95 20.39
N ALA A 272 -8.40 3.96 19.69
CA ALA A 272 -7.62 5.16 19.37
C ALA A 272 -7.19 5.95 20.63
N GLU A 273 -8.02 5.97 21.66
CA GLU A 273 -7.71 6.66 22.92
C GLU A 273 -6.61 5.91 23.69
N ILE A 274 -6.73 4.58 23.81
CA ILE A 274 -5.70 3.74 24.44
C ILE A 274 -4.39 3.84 23.66
N GLN A 275 -4.44 3.79 22.35
CA GLN A 275 -3.27 3.95 21.47
C GLN A 275 -2.56 5.28 21.73
N CYS A 276 -3.31 6.37 21.78
CA CYS A 276 -2.80 7.72 22.04
C CYS A 276 -2.14 7.81 23.44
N LEU A 277 -2.80 7.25 24.45
CA LEU A 277 -2.27 7.23 25.82
C LEU A 277 -0.95 6.46 25.90
N VAL A 278 -0.88 5.28 25.27
CA VAL A 278 0.32 4.43 25.26
C VAL A 278 1.46 5.13 24.55
N GLU A 279 1.23 5.69 23.35
CA GLU A 279 2.27 6.42 22.62
C GLU A 279 2.79 7.62 23.40
N ASN A 280 1.91 8.44 23.95
CA ASN A 280 2.30 9.63 24.72
C ASN A 280 3.10 9.26 25.99
N THR A 281 2.76 8.14 26.62
CA THR A 281 3.51 7.62 27.77
C THR A 281 4.91 7.17 27.34
N LEU A 282 5.01 6.43 26.23
CA LEU A 282 6.28 5.92 25.71
C LEU A 282 7.21 7.02 25.16
N ARG A 283 6.68 8.17 24.71
CA ARG A 283 7.51 9.29 24.21
C ARG A 283 8.53 9.76 25.24
N ARG A 284 8.22 9.60 26.54
CA ARG A 284 9.16 9.92 27.62
C ARG A 284 10.36 8.97 27.66
N ALA A 285 10.21 7.73 27.18
CA ALA A 285 11.29 6.75 27.11
C ALA A 285 12.16 6.90 25.82
N GLY A 286 11.68 7.62 24.83
CA GLY A 286 12.36 7.88 23.56
C GLY A 286 12.35 6.69 22.61
N ARG A 287 13.13 5.62 22.87
CA ARG A 287 13.17 4.42 22.05
C ARG A 287 12.54 3.24 22.79
N ALA A 288 11.31 2.91 22.47
CA ALA A 288 10.53 1.90 23.17
C ALA A 288 9.42 1.29 22.28
N ALA A 289 8.88 0.16 22.75
CA ALA A 289 7.65 -0.41 22.19
C ALA A 289 6.78 -0.94 23.33
N ALA A 290 5.46 -0.93 23.11
CA ALA A 290 4.47 -1.52 23.99
C ALA A 290 3.34 -2.16 23.20
N VAL A 291 2.75 -3.21 23.78
CA VAL A 291 1.57 -3.90 23.27
C VAL A 291 0.56 -4.02 24.40
N VAL A 292 -0.68 -3.61 24.14
CA VAL A 292 -1.82 -3.82 25.03
C VAL A 292 -2.77 -4.78 24.34
N MET A 293 -3.06 -5.89 24.99
CA MET A 293 -3.83 -7.00 24.42
C MET A 293 -4.92 -7.44 25.40
N ASP A 294 -6.11 -7.74 24.87
CA ASP A 294 -7.17 -8.38 25.64
C ASP A 294 -6.88 -9.89 25.75
N PRO A 295 -6.69 -10.41 26.98
CA PRO A 295 -6.35 -11.81 27.20
C PRO A 295 -7.47 -12.77 26.83
N ASN A 296 -8.73 -12.32 26.80
CA ASN A 296 -9.90 -13.17 26.54
C ASN A 296 -10.27 -13.30 25.06
N SER A 297 -9.68 -12.47 24.19
CA SER A 297 -10.03 -12.45 22.78
C SER A 297 -8.83 -12.47 21.82
N GLY A 298 -7.62 -12.15 22.31
CA GLY A 298 -6.46 -11.94 21.47
C GLY A 298 -6.45 -10.61 20.72
N GLU A 299 -7.44 -9.74 20.96
CA GLU A 299 -7.50 -8.43 20.31
C GLU A 299 -6.39 -7.51 20.82
N ILE A 300 -5.68 -6.89 19.88
CA ILE A 300 -4.69 -5.87 20.19
C ILE A 300 -5.42 -4.54 20.34
N LEU A 301 -5.43 -4.00 21.55
CA LEU A 301 -6.08 -2.73 21.88
C LEU A 301 -5.18 -1.53 21.58
N ALA A 302 -3.87 -1.70 21.72
CA ALA A 302 -2.86 -0.73 21.31
C ALA A 302 -1.53 -1.41 21.02
N MET A 303 -0.80 -0.87 20.04
CA MET A 303 0.57 -1.29 19.73
C MET A 303 1.38 -0.06 19.33
N ALA A 304 2.34 0.31 20.14
CA ALA A 304 3.19 1.47 19.93
C ALA A 304 4.64 1.09 19.69
N SER A 305 5.29 1.82 18.80
CA SER A 305 6.73 1.68 18.51
C SER A 305 7.33 3.07 18.30
N LEU A 306 8.32 3.44 19.09
CA LEU A 306 8.96 4.76 19.06
C LEU A 306 10.47 4.66 18.78
N PRO A 307 11.03 5.69 18.10
CA PRO A 307 10.32 6.81 17.47
C PRO A 307 9.42 6.33 16.34
N ASP A 308 8.38 7.11 16.10
CA ASP A 308 7.40 6.90 15.04
C ASP A 308 7.75 7.69 13.75
N PHE A 309 6.87 7.63 12.76
CA PHE A 309 6.96 8.41 11.54
C PHE A 309 5.57 8.98 11.18
N THR A 310 5.54 9.95 10.29
CA THR A 310 4.29 10.56 9.82
C THR A 310 3.90 9.97 8.47
N PRO A 311 2.85 9.12 8.38
CA PRO A 311 2.45 8.46 7.15
C PRO A 311 2.11 9.42 6.01
N SER A 312 1.53 10.59 6.31
CA SER A 312 1.19 11.61 5.32
C SER A 312 2.39 12.12 4.51
N TYR A 313 3.62 12.02 5.04
CA TYR A 313 4.82 12.42 4.30
C TYR A 313 5.13 11.49 3.11
N PHE A 314 4.55 10.30 3.09
CA PHE A 314 4.74 9.33 2.00
C PHE A 314 3.72 9.52 0.86
N VAL A 315 2.72 10.40 1.02
CA VAL A 315 1.62 10.58 0.07
C VAL A 315 1.74 11.90 -0.70
N PRO A 316 1.76 11.88 -2.03
CA PRO A 316 1.80 10.73 -2.96
C PRO A 316 3.18 10.09 -3.04
N SER A 317 4.22 10.77 -2.62
CA SER A 317 5.61 10.29 -2.57
C SER A 317 6.38 11.08 -1.51
N ILE A 318 7.33 10.42 -0.85
CA ILE A 318 8.15 11.07 0.17
C ILE A 318 9.22 11.98 -0.47
N ASP A 319 9.45 13.14 0.13
CA ASP A 319 10.57 13.99 -0.21
C ASP A 319 11.92 13.34 0.11
N ALA A 320 12.94 13.59 -0.74
CA ALA A 320 14.26 12.98 -0.60
C ALA A 320 14.96 13.36 0.73
N GLY A 321 14.72 14.56 1.25
CA GLY A 321 15.25 15.01 2.54
C GLY A 321 14.61 14.28 3.70
N ALA A 322 13.28 14.17 3.71
CA ALA A 322 12.52 13.41 4.71
C ALA A 322 12.88 11.93 4.68
N TRP A 323 13.00 11.33 3.49
CA TRP A 323 13.44 9.95 3.33
C TRP A 323 14.83 9.72 3.91
N LYS A 324 15.79 10.60 3.59
CA LYS A 324 17.14 10.53 4.13
C LYS A 324 17.13 10.58 5.66
N ASN A 325 16.36 11.49 6.25
CA ASN A 325 16.25 11.63 7.71
C ASN A 325 15.73 10.35 8.37
N TYR A 326 14.67 9.73 7.82
CA TYR A 326 14.17 8.46 8.35
C TYR A 326 15.17 7.31 8.19
N ASN A 327 15.82 7.20 7.03
CA ASN A 327 16.68 6.07 6.69
C ASN A 327 18.07 6.12 7.40
N THR A 328 18.58 7.31 7.71
CA THR A 328 19.86 7.48 8.41
C THR A 328 19.71 7.59 9.94
N ASN A 329 18.50 7.66 10.46
CA ASN A 329 18.26 7.76 11.89
C ASN A 329 18.59 6.43 12.60
N GLN A 330 19.56 6.44 13.49
CA GLN A 330 20.00 5.25 14.25
C GLN A 330 18.90 4.65 15.15
N ALA A 331 17.88 5.42 15.50
CA ALA A 331 16.74 4.92 16.24
C ALA A 331 15.75 4.11 15.38
N ASN A 332 15.97 4.05 14.04
CA ASN A 332 15.18 3.28 13.07
C ASN A 332 13.67 3.55 13.21
N PRO A 333 13.18 4.77 12.91
CA PRO A 333 11.78 5.14 13.11
C PRO A 333 10.80 4.36 12.21
N LEU A 334 11.24 3.81 11.08
CA LEU A 334 10.40 3.01 10.19
C LEU A 334 10.23 1.54 10.64
N VAL A 335 11.01 1.10 11.63
CA VAL A 335 10.95 -0.28 12.13
C VAL A 335 9.91 -0.40 13.24
N ASN A 336 8.92 -1.27 13.04
CA ASN A 336 7.98 -1.62 14.11
C ASN A 336 8.66 -2.52 15.15
N LYS A 337 9.04 -1.91 16.27
CA LYS A 337 9.76 -2.59 17.35
C LYS A 337 8.86 -3.54 18.15
N ALA A 338 7.54 -3.35 18.12
CA ALA A 338 6.60 -4.21 18.82
C ALA A 338 6.54 -5.65 18.26
N ILE A 339 6.84 -5.82 16.96
CA ILE A 339 6.87 -7.12 16.26
C ILE A 339 8.30 -7.56 15.88
N ASN A 340 9.31 -6.83 16.31
CA ASN A 340 10.72 -7.14 16.05
C ASN A 340 11.37 -7.85 17.23
N ASN A 341 12.48 -8.54 16.96
CA ASN A 341 13.18 -9.36 17.94
C ASN A 341 14.08 -8.56 18.87
N PHE A 342 14.00 -8.88 20.17
CA PHE A 342 14.90 -8.39 21.21
C PHE A 342 15.31 -9.54 22.13
N THR A 343 16.43 -9.38 22.81
CA THR A 343 16.84 -10.28 23.90
C THR A 343 15.84 -10.11 25.05
N PRO A 344 15.07 -11.15 25.41
CA PRO A 344 13.93 -10.99 26.32
C PRO A 344 14.35 -10.83 27.81
N GLY A 345 15.51 -11.31 28.17
CA GLY A 345 15.99 -11.24 29.55
C GLY A 345 15.07 -11.95 30.53
N SER A 346 14.91 -11.39 31.70
CA SER A 346 14.14 -12.01 32.82
C SER A 346 12.67 -12.28 32.55
N THR A 347 12.09 -11.77 31.46
CA THR A 347 10.73 -12.14 31.07
C THR A 347 10.62 -13.62 30.71
N PHE A 348 11.72 -14.25 30.24
CA PHE A 348 11.75 -15.68 29.96
C PHE A 348 11.74 -16.59 31.20
N LYS A 349 11.88 -16.04 32.36
CA LYS A 349 11.66 -16.79 33.62
C LYS A 349 10.22 -17.24 33.78
N LEU A 350 9.25 -16.52 33.16
CA LEU A 350 7.85 -16.93 33.19
C LEU A 350 7.62 -18.25 32.42
N PRO A 351 7.99 -18.39 31.15
CA PRO A 351 7.87 -19.68 30.46
C PRO A 351 8.76 -20.77 31.08
N ALA A 352 9.90 -20.40 31.68
CA ALA A 352 10.74 -21.36 32.43
C ALA A 352 10.04 -21.86 33.71
N ALA A 353 9.31 -21.00 34.41
CA ALA A 353 8.51 -21.38 35.59
C ALA A 353 7.35 -22.31 35.20
N ILE A 354 6.70 -22.04 34.04
CA ILE A 354 5.67 -22.93 33.50
C ILE A 354 6.27 -24.31 33.17
N ALA A 355 7.47 -24.35 32.54
CA ALA A 355 8.17 -25.60 32.29
C ALA A 355 8.47 -26.35 33.61
N ALA A 356 8.96 -25.65 34.66
CA ALA A 356 9.19 -26.23 35.97
C ALA A 356 7.92 -26.87 36.56
N SER A 357 6.78 -26.20 36.42
CA SER A 357 5.50 -26.73 36.88
C SER A 357 5.03 -27.95 36.08
N ILE A 358 5.15 -27.92 34.75
CA ILE A 358 4.73 -29.03 33.88
C ILE A 358 5.57 -30.30 34.11
N TYR A 359 6.87 -30.15 34.38
CA TYR A 359 7.80 -31.27 34.51
C TYR A 359 8.08 -31.69 35.96
N GLY A 360 7.27 -31.18 36.93
CA GLY A 360 7.29 -31.66 38.32
C GLY A 360 8.30 -30.96 39.24
N HIS A 361 8.89 -29.85 38.79
CA HIS A 361 9.90 -29.09 39.55
C HIS A 361 9.31 -27.86 40.29
N ALA A 362 7.99 -27.74 40.40
CA ALA A 362 7.35 -26.57 41.04
C ALA A 362 7.65 -26.45 42.56
N SER A 363 7.85 -27.60 43.22
CA SER A 363 8.17 -27.66 44.65
C SER A 363 9.67 -27.65 44.96
N ASP A 364 10.52 -27.67 43.93
CA ASP A 364 11.95 -27.76 44.12
C ASP A 364 12.51 -26.44 44.63
N SER A 365 13.49 -26.52 45.48
CA SER A 365 14.17 -25.36 46.02
C SER A 365 15.68 -25.44 45.75
N GLU A 366 16.25 -24.30 45.38
CA GLU A 366 17.64 -24.16 45.02
C GLU A 366 18.39 -23.13 45.85
N TYR A 367 19.65 -23.43 46.18
CA TYR A 367 20.51 -22.49 46.89
C TYR A 367 21.28 -21.60 45.94
N CYS A 368 20.98 -20.30 45.96
CA CYS A 368 21.68 -19.30 45.13
C CYS A 368 22.89 -18.73 45.90
N GLN A 369 24.08 -19.15 45.53
CA GLN A 369 25.34 -18.62 46.06
C GLN A 369 25.89 -17.41 45.25
N GLY A 370 25.10 -16.87 44.30
CA GLY A 370 25.48 -15.74 43.49
C GLY A 370 26.04 -16.11 42.10
N TYR A 371 26.22 -17.40 41.80
CA TYR A 371 26.66 -17.89 40.49
C TYR A 371 26.30 -19.37 40.27
N VAL A 372 26.31 -19.80 38.99
CA VAL A 372 26.29 -21.21 38.55
C VAL A 372 27.56 -21.46 37.74
N THR A 373 28.19 -22.63 37.93
CA THR A 373 29.42 -23.00 37.24
C THR A 373 29.12 -24.00 36.10
N TYR A 374 29.65 -23.76 34.93
CA TYR A 374 29.60 -24.61 33.74
C TYR A 374 31.05 -24.85 33.24
N GLY A 375 31.64 -26.00 33.61
CA GLY A 375 33.06 -26.20 33.43
C GLY A 375 33.86 -25.13 34.19
N ASP A 376 34.73 -24.42 33.47
CA ASP A 376 35.56 -23.34 34.07
C ASP A 376 34.85 -21.96 34.08
N ILE A 377 33.61 -21.87 33.52
CA ILE A 377 32.90 -20.61 33.39
C ILE A 377 31.89 -20.44 34.54
N LYS A 378 31.97 -19.28 35.22
CA LYS A 378 30.99 -18.87 36.22
C LYS A 378 30.00 -17.87 35.60
N ILE A 379 28.72 -18.23 35.58
CA ILE A 379 27.64 -17.33 35.16
C ILE A 379 26.99 -16.77 36.42
N HIS A 380 27.01 -15.47 36.56
CA HIS A 380 26.61 -14.82 37.78
C HIS A 380 25.13 -14.47 37.85
N CYS A 381 24.58 -14.56 39.07
CA CYS A 381 23.32 -13.90 39.41
C CYS A 381 23.52 -12.38 39.47
N TRP A 382 22.46 -11.59 39.29
CA TRP A 382 22.53 -10.15 39.46
C TRP A 382 22.92 -9.78 40.92
N LYS A 383 22.47 -10.55 41.91
CA LYS A 383 22.91 -10.44 43.30
C LYS A 383 24.15 -11.32 43.52
N ARG A 384 25.32 -10.73 43.53
CA ARG A 384 26.63 -11.42 43.60
C ARG A 384 26.85 -12.20 44.89
N THR A 385 26.24 -11.73 46.01
CA THR A 385 26.30 -12.40 47.32
C THR A 385 25.33 -13.59 47.44
N GLY A 386 24.52 -13.83 46.40
CA GLY A 386 23.49 -14.85 46.40
C GLY A 386 22.20 -14.46 47.09
N HIS A 387 21.16 -15.24 46.86
CA HIS A 387 19.84 -15.05 47.45
C HIS A 387 19.55 -16.04 48.57
N GLY A 388 20.43 -17.04 48.77
CA GLY A 388 20.18 -18.16 49.68
C GLY A 388 19.24 -19.20 49.08
N GLN A 389 18.53 -19.92 49.95
CA GLN A 389 17.55 -20.93 49.55
C GLN A 389 16.28 -20.25 49.00
N LEU A 390 15.80 -20.71 47.84
CA LEU A 390 14.62 -20.15 47.16
C LEU A 390 13.80 -21.27 46.54
N GLY A 391 12.48 -21.19 46.67
CA GLY A 391 11.52 -21.93 45.85
C GLY A 391 11.18 -21.18 44.57
N LEU A 392 10.24 -21.72 43.78
CA LEU A 392 9.84 -21.15 42.47
C LEU A 392 9.28 -19.73 42.60
N GLU A 393 8.36 -19.51 43.57
CA GLU A 393 7.70 -18.21 43.78
C GLU A 393 8.70 -17.11 44.16
N GLU A 394 9.56 -17.38 45.18
CA GLU A 394 10.57 -16.40 45.60
C GLU A 394 11.60 -16.17 44.49
N SER A 395 11.86 -17.18 43.66
CA SER A 395 12.80 -17.05 42.55
C SER A 395 12.27 -16.15 41.42
N ILE A 396 10.95 -16.15 41.17
CA ILE A 396 10.29 -15.20 40.30
C ILE A 396 10.35 -13.80 40.91
N GLN A 397 9.90 -13.66 42.16
CA GLN A 397 9.86 -12.39 42.89
C GLN A 397 11.22 -11.69 42.92
N ARG A 398 12.28 -12.45 43.23
CA ARG A 398 13.66 -11.94 43.35
C ARG A 398 14.42 -11.99 42.02
N SER A 399 13.78 -12.46 40.95
CA SER A 399 14.40 -12.63 39.62
C SER A 399 15.73 -13.37 39.69
N CYS A 400 15.80 -14.50 40.41
CA CYS A 400 17.03 -15.25 40.64
C CYS A 400 17.49 -15.99 39.37
N ASN A 401 18.67 -15.65 38.85
CA ASN A 401 19.22 -16.35 37.69
C ASN A 401 19.65 -17.78 38.02
N CYS A 402 20.26 -17.99 39.19
CA CYS A 402 20.80 -19.31 39.58
C CYS A 402 19.73 -20.38 39.67
N TYR A 403 18.58 -20.05 40.29
CA TYR A 403 17.44 -20.96 40.33
C TYR A 403 17.02 -21.43 38.95
N PHE A 404 16.68 -20.49 38.07
CA PHE A 404 16.18 -20.84 36.73
C PHE A 404 17.22 -21.57 35.89
N MET A 405 18.50 -21.21 35.98
CA MET A 405 19.56 -21.90 35.26
C MET A 405 19.70 -23.36 35.69
N ARG A 406 19.58 -23.68 37.00
CA ARG A 406 19.70 -25.04 37.50
C ARG A 406 18.47 -25.86 37.16
N ILE A 407 17.27 -25.38 37.47
CA ILE A 407 16.01 -26.06 37.15
C ILE A 407 15.88 -26.33 35.65
N ALA A 408 16.28 -25.38 34.79
CA ALA A 408 16.29 -25.62 33.37
C ALA A 408 17.20 -26.77 32.90
N ASN A 409 18.34 -26.96 33.57
CA ASN A 409 19.23 -28.11 33.30
C ASN A 409 18.67 -29.43 33.81
N GLU A 410 17.93 -29.45 34.92
CA GLU A 410 17.23 -30.64 35.41
C GLU A 410 16.09 -31.05 34.49
N ILE A 411 15.30 -30.09 34.02
CA ILE A 411 14.23 -30.29 33.03
C ILE A 411 14.82 -30.77 31.69
N GLY A 412 15.92 -30.18 31.27
CA GLY A 412 16.57 -30.46 29.99
C GLY A 412 16.15 -29.55 28.84
N SER A 413 17.06 -29.40 27.87
CA SER A 413 16.89 -28.44 26.77
C SER A 413 15.72 -28.74 25.83
N ALA A 414 15.38 -30.02 25.63
CA ALA A 414 14.28 -30.42 24.73
C ALA A 414 12.91 -30.07 25.32
N GLN A 415 12.72 -30.34 26.61
CA GLN A 415 11.50 -30.04 27.33
C GLN A 415 11.30 -28.52 27.50
N MET A 416 12.38 -27.80 27.82
CA MET A 416 12.37 -26.34 27.85
C MET A 416 11.96 -25.75 26.52
N LEU A 417 12.57 -26.20 25.39
CA LEU A 417 12.22 -25.75 24.05
C LEU A 417 10.75 -26.06 23.72
N ASN A 418 10.29 -27.27 24.01
CA ASN A 418 8.90 -27.67 23.78
C ASN A 418 7.90 -26.74 24.49
N THR A 419 8.13 -26.46 25.77
CA THR A 419 7.27 -25.53 26.53
C THR A 419 7.28 -24.13 25.93
N PHE A 420 8.45 -23.61 25.56
CA PHE A 420 8.56 -22.28 24.97
C PHE A 420 7.80 -22.19 23.64
N GLN A 421 7.87 -23.24 22.82
CA GLN A 421 7.13 -23.30 21.55
C GLN A 421 5.61 -23.46 21.76
N LEU A 422 5.16 -24.22 22.75
CA LEU A 422 3.73 -24.32 23.12
C LEU A 422 3.16 -22.97 23.56
N LEU A 423 3.99 -22.11 24.13
CA LEU A 423 3.65 -20.73 24.53
C LEU A 423 3.82 -19.71 23.39
N GLY A 424 3.99 -20.14 22.14
CA GLY A 424 4.08 -19.27 20.96
C GLY A 424 5.44 -18.63 20.74
N LEU A 425 6.47 -18.94 21.56
CA LEU A 425 7.80 -18.36 21.38
C LEU A 425 8.58 -19.09 20.28
N GLY A 426 9.36 -18.34 19.48
CA GLY A 426 10.15 -18.88 18.39
C GLY A 426 9.36 -19.12 17.08
N SER A 427 8.13 -18.64 16.98
CA SER A 427 7.28 -18.65 15.80
C SER A 427 6.53 -17.34 15.64
N LYS A 428 6.11 -16.99 14.42
CA LYS A 428 5.25 -15.83 14.20
C LYS A 428 3.92 -16.01 14.90
N THR A 429 3.37 -14.94 15.47
CA THR A 429 2.05 -14.96 16.09
C THR A 429 0.93 -15.02 15.04
N GLY A 430 1.23 -14.56 13.80
CA GLY A 430 0.26 -14.49 12.72
C GLY A 430 -0.59 -13.23 12.74
N VAL A 431 -0.17 -12.19 13.47
CA VAL A 431 -0.82 -10.87 13.42
C VAL A 431 -0.80 -10.32 11.99
N GLU A 432 -1.86 -9.63 11.58
CA GLU A 432 -2.05 -9.16 10.20
C GLU A 432 -1.17 -7.93 9.88
N LEU A 433 0.09 -7.98 10.27
CA LEU A 433 1.10 -6.97 9.96
C LEU A 433 2.25 -7.58 9.16
N PRO A 434 2.82 -6.84 8.18
CA PRO A 434 3.96 -7.33 7.43
C PRO A 434 5.23 -7.33 8.29
N SER A 435 6.19 -8.16 7.91
CA SER A 435 7.54 -8.16 8.51
C SER A 435 7.60 -8.55 9.99
N GLU A 436 6.62 -9.32 10.48
CA GLU A 436 6.69 -9.92 11.82
C GLU A 436 7.90 -10.85 11.91
N SER A 437 8.67 -10.70 12.99
CA SER A 437 9.79 -11.58 13.33
C SER A 437 9.31 -12.78 14.14
N ALA A 438 9.80 -13.98 13.79
CA ALA A 438 9.43 -15.21 14.49
C ALA A 438 10.08 -15.35 15.88
N GLY A 439 11.11 -14.57 16.18
CA GLY A 439 11.97 -14.90 17.30
C GLY A 439 12.83 -16.11 17.04
N PHE A 440 13.66 -16.46 17.98
CA PHE A 440 14.40 -17.72 17.96
C PHE A 440 14.75 -18.19 19.36
N ILE A 441 14.74 -19.52 19.54
CA ILE A 441 15.04 -20.18 20.78
C ILE A 441 16.14 -21.20 20.51
N PRO A 442 17.17 -21.32 21.39
CA PRO A 442 18.21 -22.33 21.25
C PRO A 442 17.65 -23.74 21.13
N GLY A 443 18.17 -24.50 20.19
CA GLY A 443 17.69 -25.86 19.89
C GLY A 443 16.55 -25.95 18.88
N SER A 444 15.87 -24.83 18.55
CA SER A 444 14.86 -24.81 17.47
C SER A 444 15.45 -25.13 16.11
N ARG A 445 14.60 -25.49 15.14
CA ARG A 445 15.03 -25.78 13.77
C ARG A 445 15.79 -24.62 13.15
N TYR A 446 15.27 -23.38 13.31
CA TYR A 446 15.92 -22.17 12.80
C TYR A 446 17.29 -21.96 13.45
N TRP A 447 17.40 -22.12 14.77
CA TRP A 447 18.66 -21.98 15.48
C TRP A 447 19.73 -22.97 14.98
N LYS A 448 19.35 -24.26 14.83
CA LYS A 448 20.26 -25.32 14.36
C LYS A 448 20.68 -25.18 12.90
N GLN A 449 19.84 -24.63 12.04
CA GLN A 449 20.08 -24.57 10.60
C GLN A 449 20.64 -23.22 10.13
N GLN A 450 20.22 -22.13 10.74
CA GLN A 450 20.52 -20.78 10.26
C GLN A 450 21.43 -19.98 11.20
N LEU A 451 21.14 -20.02 12.51
CA LEU A 451 21.84 -19.19 13.46
C LEU A 451 23.15 -19.82 13.96
N ARG A 452 23.12 -21.12 14.29
CA ARG A 452 24.25 -21.91 14.78
C ARG A 452 24.33 -23.29 14.10
N PRO A 453 24.68 -23.34 12.82
CA PRO A 453 24.74 -24.62 12.09
C PRO A 453 25.66 -25.64 12.76
N GLY A 454 25.14 -26.84 13.02
CA GLY A 454 25.88 -27.94 13.65
C GLY A 454 26.11 -27.82 15.16
N ALA A 455 25.72 -26.72 15.80
CA ALA A 455 25.90 -26.56 17.24
C ALA A 455 24.95 -27.46 18.05
N ARG A 456 25.42 -27.94 19.19
CA ARG A 456 24.62 -28.64 20.20
C ARG A 456 24.21 -27.68 21.31
N VAL A 457 23.00 -27.88 21.87
CA VAL A 457 22.57 -27.12 23.04
C VAL A 457 23.29 -27.70 24.25
N THR A 458 24.19 -26.92 24.84
CA THR A 458 24.93 -27.29 26.04
C THR A 458 24.16 -26.94 27.30
N PRO A 459 24.54 -27.48 28.50
CA PRO A 459 23.91 -27.09 29.74
C PRO A 459 23.97 -25.58 30.01
N SER A 460 25.06 -24.90 29.67
CA SER A 460 25.17 -23.44 29.80
C SER A 460 24.19 -22.70 28.87
N ILE A 461 23.97 -23.16 27.63
CA ILE A 461 22.99 -22.60 26.72
C ILE A 461 21.57 -22.82 27.27
N THR A 462 21.28 -24.02 27.80
CA THR A 462 19.97 -24.33 28.43
C THR A 462 19.69 -23.40 29.61
N GLY A 463 20.67 -23.26 30.52
CA GLY A 463 20.54 -22.34 31.64
C GLY A 463 20.38 -20.88 31.22
N MET A 464 21.15 -20.42 30.25
CA MET A 464 21.03 -19.04 29.71
C MET A 464 19.70 -18.80 29.01
N MET A 465 19.16 -19.79 28.29
CA MET A 465 17.85 -19.72 27.63
C MET A 465 16.73 -19.45 28.65
N SER A 466 16.77 -20.10 29.83
CA SER A 466 15.74 -19.95 30.88
C SER A 466 15.65 -18.54 31.46
N ILE A 467 16.71 -17.75 31.32
CA ILE A 467 16.78 -16.36 31.78
C ILE A 467 16.74 -15.37 30.59
N GLY A 468 16.38 -15.85 29.40
CA GLY A 468 16.25 -15.03 28.19
C GLY A 468 17.53 -14.40 27.70
N GLN A 469 18.65 -15.09 27.86
CA GLN A 469 19.99 -14.70 27.44
C GLN A 469 20.52 -15.66 26.36
N SER A 470 21.78 -15.50 25.97
CA SER A 470 22.37 -16.23 24.84
C SER A 470 21.65 -15.92 23.52
N ASP A 471 21.45 -16.92 22.68
CA ASP A 471 20.79 -16.80 21.37
C ASP A 471 19.24 -16.85 21.48
N SER A 472 18.65 -16.30 22.54
CA SER A 472 17.20 -16.21 22.67
C SER A 472 16.70 -14.84 22.23
N ALA A 473 15.63 -14.82 21.42
CA ALA A 473 15.00 -13.58 21.00
C ALA A 473 13.48 -13.74 20.87
N ALA A 474 12.76 -12.73 21.32
CA ALA A 474 11.31 -12.63 21.20
C ALA A 474 10.88 -11.19 20.93
N SER A 475 9.70 -11.01 20.34
CA SER A 475 9.11 -9.70 20.17
C SER A 475 8.26 -9.30 21.39
N PRO A 476 8.04 -8.00 21.63
CA PRO A 476 7.08 -7.54 22.63
C PRO A 476 5.67 -8.13 22.43
N LEU A 477 5.24 -8.34 21.19
CA LEU A 477 3.97 -8.99 20.88
C LEU A 477 3.92 -10.44 21.36
N GLN A 478 4.97 -11.23 21.11
CA GLN A 478 5.05 -12.60 21.62
C GLN A 478 5.01 -12.65 23.15
N LEU A 479 5.69 -11.71 23.83
CA LEU A 479 5.64 -11.61 25.28
C LEU A 479 4.25 -11.19 25.78
N ALA A 480 3.56 -10.28 25.09
CA ALA A 480 2.19 -9.92 25.42
C ALA A 480 1.24 -11.12 25.28
N ALA A 481 1.36 -11.89 24.19
CA ALA A 481 0.55 -13.10 24.00
C ALA A 481 0.83 -14.16 25.06
N LEU A 482 2.09 -14.37 25.44
CA LEU A 482 2.47 -15.24 26.54
C LEU A 482 1.81 -14.81 27.87
N VAL A 483 1.91 -13.52 28.22
CA VAL A 483 1.33 -13.02 29.48
C VAL A 483 -0.19 -13.08 29.43
N SER A 484 -0.81 -12.83 28.28
CA SER A 484 -2.25 -12.97 28.06
C SER A 484 -2.70 -14.42 28.30
N ALA A 485 -1.95 -15.42 27.81
CA ALA A 485 -2.26 -16.83 28.06
C ALA A 485 -2.16 -17.18 29.56
N ILE A 486 -1.19 -16.63 30.31
CA ILE A 486 -1.09 -16.81 31.74
C ILE A 486 -2.29 -16.19 32.45
N ALA A 487 -2.69 -14.98 32.05
CA ALA A 487 -3.82 -14.26 32.67
C ALA A 487 -5.18 -14.89 32.33
N ASN A 488 -5.25 -15.78 31.35
CA ASN A 488 -6.45 -16.46 30.86
C ASN A 488 -6.41 -17.98 31.07
N ASP A 489 -5.95 -18.41 32.23
CA ASP A 489 -5.91 -19.83 32.64
C ASP A 489 -5.26 -20.77 31.63
N GLY A 490 -4.24 -20.31 30.89
CA GLY A 490 -3.48 -21.07 29.91
C GLY A 490 -4.08 -21.12 28.52
N ARG A 491 -5.14 -20.39 28.24
CA ARG A 491 -5.71 -20.32 26.89
C ARG A 491 -4.93 -19.32 26.05
N TYR A 492 -4.31 -19.80 24.98
CA TYR A 492 -3.58 -18.97 24.04
C TYR A 492 -4.50 -18.53 22.90
N TYR A 493 -4.82 -17.25 22.82
CA TYR A 493 -5.50 -16.66 21.67
C TYR A 493 -4.48 -16.05 20.72
N GLN A 494 -4.68 -16.29 19.41
CA GLN A 494 -3.86 -15.67 18.39
C GLN A 494 -4.03 -14.14 18.43
N PRO A 495 -2.94 -13.37 18.54
CA PRO A 495 -2.99 -11.92 18.42
C PRO A 495 -3.59 -11.48 17.09
N ARG A 496 -4.53 -10.56 17.11
CA ARG A 496 -5.21 -10.06 15.91
C ARG A 496 -5.40 -8.55 15.96
N MET A 497 -5.29 -7.94 14.78
CA MET A 497 -5.44 -6.50 14.56
C MET A 497 -6.71 -6.17 13.79
N ILE A 498 -7.23 -7.10 12.98
CA ILE A 498 -8.44 -6.91 12.19
C ILE A 498 -9.65 -7.40 12.96
N LYS A 499 -10.62 -6.51 13.18
CA LYS A 499 -11.93 -6.85 13.75
C LYS A 499 -12.88 -7.34 12.67
N ARG A 500 -13.08 -6.53 11.63
CA ARG A 500 -13.90 -6.89 10.47
C ARG A 500 -13.53 -6.09 9.23
N VAL A 501 -13.94 -6.62 8.07
CA VAL A 501 -13.84 -5.94 6.76
C VAL A 501 -15.24 -5.85 6.18
N VAL A 502 -15.67 -4.64 5.85
CA VAL A 502 -17.03 -4.35 5.37
C VAL A 502 -16.97 -3.75 3.97
N HIS A 503 -17.50 -4.48 2.99
CA HIS A 503 -17.62 -3.99 1.62
C HIS A 503 -18.88 -3.14 1.45
N PRO A 504 -18.85 -2.01 0.73
CA PRO A 504 -19.99 -1.10 0.59
C PRO A 504 -21.26 -1.78 0.07
N HIS A 505 -21.13 -2.73 -0.86
CA HIS A 505 -22.25 -3.38 -1.54
C HIS A 505 -22.48 -4.84 -1.11
N GLN A 506 -21.43 -5.54 -0.64
CA GLN A 506 -21.50 -6.98 -0.30
C GLN A 506 -21.64 -7.23 1.20
N GLY A 507 -21.57 -6.19 2.02
CA GLY A 507 -21.63 -6.30 3.47
C GLY A 507 -20.33 -6.82 4.09
N THR A 508 -20.41 -7.55 5.20
CA THR A 508 -19.23 -8.01 5.94
C THR A 508 -18.56 -9.18 5.23
N LEU A 509 -17.33 -8.96 4.75
CA LEU A 509 -16.49 -9.98 4.10
C LEU A 509 -15.68 -10.79 5.10
N ILE A 510 -15.16 -10.14 6.13
CA ILE A 510 -14.37 -10.76 7.21
C ILE A 510 -14.98 -10.31 8.54
N ASN A 511 -15.19 -11.26 9.42
CA ASN A 511 -15.60 -11.03 10.80
C ASN A 511 -14.78 -11.96 11.68
N ASN A 512 -13.65 -11.47 12.16
CA ASN A 512 -12.74 -12.25 12.98
C ASN A 512 -13.33 -12.47 14.39
N ARG A 513 -13.43 -13.73 14.79
CA ARG A 513 -13.78 -14.14 16.16
C ARG A 513 -12.52 -14.64 16.87
N PRO A 514 -12.50 -14.66 18.20
CA PRO A 514 -11.42 -15.29 18.96
C PRO A 514 -11.24 -16.75 18.54
N ILE A 515 -9.99 -17.12 18.23
CA ILE A 515 -9.59 -18.49 17.84
C ILE A 515 -8.63 -19.01 18.90
#